data_837183b3d0795695862debedcc99d5ad
#
_entry.id   837183b3d0795695862debedcc99d5ad
#
_cell.length_a   1.000
_cell.length_b   1.000
_cell.length_c   1.000
_cell.angle_alpha   90.00
_cell.angle_beta   90.00
_cell.angle_gamma   90.00
#
_symmetry.space_group_name_H-M   'P 1'
#
loop_
_entity.id
_entity.type
_entity.pdbx_description
1 polymer ?
#
loop_
_entity_poly.entity_id
_entity_poly.type
_entity_poly.pdbx_seq_one_letter_code
_entity_poly.pdbx_strand_id
1 'polypeptide(L)'
;MNHYETVFILTPVLSEPQMKEAVEKFKQVLAKFGAEVVNEENWGMRKLAYPIQKKTTGFYTLLEFDAEPVVVEKLQTAYRRDERVLRFLTFRLDKFAHEYAVKRRGLKKSAPAEKAEEAPVAETNND
;
A
#
# COMPACT_ATOMS: atom_id res chain seq x y z
N MET A 1 -5.54 -15.90 -11.62
CA MET A 1 -4.86 -14.95 -10.74
C MET A 1 -5.80 -14.42 -9.66
N ASN A 2 -5.24 -14.12 -8.50
CA ASN A 2 -6.00 -13.51 -7.43
C ASN A 2 -5.86 -12.00 -7.49
N HIS A 3 -6.82 -11.32 -6.89
CA HIS A 3 -6.84 -9.87 -6.84
C HIS A 3 -6.41 -9.41 -5.45
N TYR A 4 -5.45 -8.49 -5.40
CA TYR A 4 -4.87 -8.01 -4.13
C TYR A 4 -4.85 -6.49 -4.07
N GLU A 5 -4.85 -6.00 -2.84
CA GLU A 5 -4.67 -4.59 -2.56
C GLU A 5 -3.58 -4.47 -1.50
N THR A 6 -2.59 -3.64 -1.74
CA THR A 6 -1.52 -3.41 -0.79
C THR A 6 -1.41 -1.92 -0.46
N VAL A 7 -1.27 -1.63 0.83
CA VAL A 7 -1.03 -0.27 1.30
C VAL A 7 0.32 -0.27 1.99
N PHE A 8 1.17 0.66 1.64
CA PHE A 8 2.45 0.79 2.32
C PHE A 8 2.71 2.24 2.68
N ILE A 9 3.46 2.42 3.76
CA ILE A 9 3.74 3.73 4.33
C ILE A 9 5.23 3.97 4.26
N LEU A 10 5.62 5.03 3.55
CA LEU A 10 7.02 5.42 3.43
C LEU A 10 7.38 6.45 4.50
N THR A 11 8.64 6.44 4.89
CA THR A 11 9.13 7.38 5.89
C THR A 11 9.01 8.83 5.38
N PRO A 12 8.60 9.76 6.26
CA PRO A 12 8.39 11.15 5.86
C PRO A 12 9.67 11.92 5.57
N VAL A 13 10.83 11.33 5.86
CA VAL A 13 12.11 12.02 5.61
C VAL A 13 12.53 12.00 4.16
N LEU A 14 11.82 11.25 3.31
CA LEU A 14 12.14 11.18 1.88
C LEU A 14 11.73 12.45 1.15
N SER A 15 12.52 12.81 0.14
CA SER A 15 12.11 13.84 -0.80
C SER A 15 11.05 13.29 -1.75
N GLU A 16 10.36 14.17 -2.47
CA GLU A 16 9.36 13.73 -3.43
C GLU A 16 9.92 12.78 -4.51
N PRO A 17 11.08 13.08 -5.12
CA PRO A 17 11.67 12.12 -6.06
C PRO A 17 12.00 10.77 -5.44
N GLN A 18 12.45 10.76 -4.20
CA GLN A 18 12.73 9.51 -3.50
C GLN A 18 11.47 8.70 -3.23
N MET A 19 10.37 9.36 -2.92
CA MET A 19 9.08 8.69 -2.73
C MET A 19 8.61 8.06 -4.04
N LYS A 20 8.72 8.78 -5.14
CA LYS A 20 8.34 8.26 -6.45
C LYS A 20 9.20 7.07 -6.85
N GLU A 21 10.49 7.15 -6.57
CA GLU A 21 11.41 6.06 -6.84
C GLU A 21 11.03 4.81 -6.06
N ALA A 22 10.69 4.96 -4.79
CA ALA A 22 10.28 3.83 -3.96
C ALA A 22 9.01 3.16 -4.49
N VAL A 23 8.01 3.96 -4.83
CA VAL A 23 6.76 3.45 -5.39
C VAL A 23 7.04 2.70 -6.69
N GLU A 24 7.85 3.27 -7.55
CA GLU A 24 8.19 2.66 -8.84
C GLU A 24 8.93 1.35 -8.63
N LYS A 25 9.81 1.29 -7.65
CA LYS A 25 10.52 0.06 -7.33
C LYS A 25 9.57 -1.09 -7.02
N PHE A 26 8.54 -0.83 -6.21
CA PHE A 26 7.60 -1.88 -5.86
C PHE A 26 6.70 -2.26 -7.03
N LYS A 27 6.35 -1.31 -7.87
CA LYS A 27 5.63 -1.61 -9.11
C LYS A 27 6.49 -2.50 -10.03
N GLN A 28 7.78 -2.25 -10.10
CA GLN A 28 8.69 -3.07 -10.89
C GLN A 28 8.84 -4.48 -10.32
N VAL A 29 8.86 -4.61 -9.00
CA VAL A 29 8.87 -5.94 -8.36
C VAL A 29 7.64 -6.73 -8.79
N LEU A 30 6.48 -6.10 -8.76
CA LEU A 30 5.24 -6.75 -9.19
C LEU A 30 5.32 -7.16 -10.66
N ALA A 31 5.76 -6.27 -11.53
CA ALA A 31 5.87 -6.57 -12.96
C ALA A 31 6.86 -7.69 -13.22
N LYS A 32 7.97 -7.70 -12.50
CA LYS A 32 9.01 -8.71 -12.65
C LYS A 32 8.47 -10.12 -12.39
N PHE A 33 7.56 -10.26 -11.46
CA PHE A 33 7.00 -11.56 -11.10
C PHE A 33 5.65 -11.83 -11.76
N GLY A 34 5.30 -11.06 -12.77
CA GLY A 34 4.13 -11.34 -13.59
C GLY A 34 2.82 -10.77 -13.07
N ALA A 35 2.87 -9.89 -12.09
CA ALA A 35 1.67 -9.23 -11.60
C ALA A 35 1.28 -8.06 -12.50
N GLU A 36 -0.01 -7.75 -12.51
CA GLU A 36 -0.52 -6.60 -13.25
C GLU A 36 -1.10 -5.59 -12.28
N VAL A 37 -0.53 -4.39 -12.26
CA VAL A 37 -1.04 -3.30 -11.43
C VAL A 37 -2.24 -2.68 -12.13
N VAL A 38 -3.39 -2.72 -11.48
CA VAL A 38 -4.64 -2.22 -12.07
C VAL A 38 -5.07 -0.88 -11.50
N ASN A 39 -4.51 -0.48 -10.35
CA ASN A 39 -4.82 0.82 -9.77
C ASN A 39 -3.68 1.26 -8.85
N GLU A 40 -3.42 2.55 -8.84
CA GLU A 40 -2.43 3.16 -7.96
C GLU A 40 -3.04 4.42 -7.37
N GLU A 41 -2.93 4.57 -6.05
CA GLU A 41 -3.41 5.76 -5.37
C GLU A 41 -2.33 6.28 -4.43
N ASN A 42 -1.96 7.53 -4.60
CA ASN A 42 -1.01 8.19 -3.71
C ASN A 42 -1.80 9.10 -2.78
N TRP A 43 -1.92 8.69 -1.53
CA TRP A 43 -2.73 9.42 -0.56
C TRP A 43 -1.98 10.60 0.05
N GLY A 44 -0.67 10.67 -0.18
CA GLY A 44 0.17 11.73 0.33
C GLY A 44 0.53 11.55 1.80
N MET A 45 1.03 12.62 2.39
CA MET A 45 1.40 12.60 3.80
C MET A 45 0.16 12.53 4.68
N ARG A 46 0.18 11.62 5.64
CA ARG A 46 -0.90 11.45 6.60
C ARG A 46 -0.31 11.27 7.99
N LYS A 47 -1.05 11.71 8.99
CA LYS A 47 -0.70 11.48 10.37
C LYS A 47 -0.93 10.02 10.71
N LEU A 48 0.03 9.38 11.35
CA LEU A 48 -0.10 7.99 11.78
C LEU A 48 -1.01 7.91 13.01
N ALA A 49 -1.74 6.79 13.12
CA ALA A 49 -2.59 6.56 14.28
C ALA A 49 -1.75 6.47 15.57
N TYR A 50 -0.52 6.00 15.45
CA TYR A 50 0.45 5.96 16.53
C TYR A 50 1.85 6.07 15.92
N PRO A 51 2.84 6.56 16.69
CA PRO A 51 4.19 6.72 16.15
C PRO A 51 4.81 5.38 15.74
N ILE A 52 5.56 5.39 14.64
CA ILE A 52 6.33 4.25 14.16
C ILE A 52 7.77 4.73 14.00
N GLN A 53 8.71 4.10 14.70
CA GLN A 53 10.12 4.48 14.67
C GLN A 53 10.28 5.99 14.96
N LYS A 54 9.52 6.49 15.92
CA LYS A 54 9.51 7.91 16.32
C LYS A 54 8.98 8.86 15.26
N LYS A 55 8.39 8.34 14.18
CA LYS A 55 7.73 9.16 13.16
C LYS A 55 6.26 9.26 13.48
N THR A 56 5.69 10.44 13.31
CA THR A 56 4.26 10.68 13.54
C THR A 56 3.46 10.82 12.25
N THR A 57 4.15 10.93 11.12
CA THR A 57 3.53 11.00 9.81
C THR A 57 4.18 9.99 8.87
N GLY A 58 3.53 9.73 7.75
CA GLY A 58 4.07 8.86 6.72
C GLY A 58 3.39 9.16 5.39
N PHE A 59 4.04 8.71 4.33
CA PHE A 59 3.53 8.88 2.98
C PHE A 59 2.81 7.58 2.59
N TYR A 60 1.50 7.66 2.38
CA TYR A 60 0.66 6.49 2.11
C TYR A 60 0.49 6.27 0.61
N THR A 61 0.64 5.04 0.20
CA THR A 61 0.40 4.63 -1.20
C THR A 61 -0.37 3.32 -1.21
N LEU A 62 -1.34 3.23 -2.10
CA LEU A 62 -2.12 2.02 -2.32
C LEU A 62 -1.87 1.52 -3.73
N LEU A 63 -1.60 0.23 -3.87
CA LEU A 63 -1.52 -0.44 -5.16
C LEU A 63 -2.52 -1.59 -5.17
N GLU A 64 -3.27 -1.68 -6.26
CA GLU A 64 -4.19 -2.78 -6.49
C GLU A 64 -3.66 -3.57 -7.67
N PHE A 65 -3.56 -4.88 -7.54
CA PHE A 65 -2.92 -5.69 -8.58
C PHE A 65 -3.49 -7.10 -8.64
N ASP A 66 -3.33 -7.72 -9.80
CA ASP A 66 -3.68 -9.12 -10.02
C ASP A 66 -2.40 -9.93 -10.08
N ALA A 67 -2.34 -11.02 -9.34
CA ALA A 67 -1.12 -11.82 -9.25
C ALA A 67 -1.40 -13.21 -8.68
N GLU A 68 -0.42 -14.09 -8.86
CA GLU A 68 -0.41 -15.37 -8.17
C GLU A 68 0.03 -15.16 -6.70
N PRO A 69 -0.39 -16.03 -5.78
CA PRO A 69 -0.06 -15.86 -4.36
C PRO A 69 1.44 -15.71 -4.06
N VAL A 70 2.30 -16.39 -4.81
CA VAL A 70 3.74 -16.30 -4.59
C VAL A 70 4.27 -14.88 -4.77
N VAL A 71 3.62 -14.09 -5.62
CA VAL A 71 4.04 -12.71 -5.87
C VAL A 71 3.89 -11.85 -4.62
N VAL A 72 2.85 -12.11 -3.83
CA VAL A 72 2.62 -11.38 -2.58
C VAL A 72 3.80 -11.59 -1.63
N GLU A 73 4.30 -12.82 -1.53
CA GLU A 73 5.47 -13.10 -0.69
C GLU A 73 6.71 -12.34 -1.16
N LYS A 74 6.90 -12.27 -2.48
CA LYS A 74 8.02 -11.51 -3.06
C LYS A 74 7.90 -10.02 -2.75
N LEU A 75 6.71 -9.49 -2.88
CA LEU A 75 6.45 -8.09 -2.58
C LEU A 75 6.69 -7.78 -1.11
N GLN A 76 6.18 -8.62 -0.21
CA GLN A 76 6.36 -8.41 1.22
C GLN A 76 7.82 -8.50 1.62
N THR A 77 8.58 -9.40 1.00
CA THR A 77 10.01 -9.48 1.24
C THR A 77 10.70 -8.18 0.81
N ALA A 78 10.31 -7.62 -0.33
CA ALA A 78 10.86 -6.35 -0.79
C ALA A 78 10.55 -5.22 0.19
N TYR A 79 9.33 -5.18 0.73
CA TYR A 79 8.97 -4.19 1.74
C TYR A 79 9.85 -4.32 2.99
N ARG A 80 10.02 -5.54 3.49
CA ARG A 80 10.80 -5.77 4.73
C ARG A 80 12.26 -5.38 4.58
N ARG A 81 12.79 -5.51 3.38
CA ARG A 81 14.19 -5.19 3.11
C ARG A 81 14.43 -3.71 2.80
N ASP A 82 13.38 -2.94 2.65
CA ASP A 82 13.50 -1.54 2.28
C ASP A 82 13.28 -0.66 3.51
N GLU A 83 14.35 0.01 3.94
CA GLU A 83 14.30 0.86 5.12
C GLU A 83 13.36 2.05 4.98
N ARG A 84 13.00 2.40 3.76
CA ARG A 84 12.07 3.51 3.51
C ARG A 84 10.63 3.15 3.87
N VAL A 85 10.32 1.85 3.96
CA VAL A 85 8.97 1.38 4.28
C VAL A 85 8.83 1.26 5.79
N LEU A 86 7.94 2.07 6.37
CA LEU A 86 7.65 2.00 7.80
C LEU A 86 6.72 0.82 8.11
N ARG A 87 5.68 0.67 7.29
CA ARG A 87 4.69 -0.38 7.44
C ARG A 87 4.04 -0.71 6.12
N PHE A 88 3.48 -1.90 6.05
CA PHE A 88 2.72 -2.32 4.88
C PHE A 88 1.62 -3.29 5.30
N LEU A 89 0.62 -3.42 4.43
CA LEU A 89 -0.47 -4.36 4.62
C LEU A 89 -0.97 -4.79 3.25
N THR A 90 -1.15 -6.09 3.05
CA THR A 90 -1.63 -6.62 1.79
C THR A 90 -2.86 -7.49 2.05
N PHE A 91 -3.93 -7.23 1.30
CA PHE A 91 -5.18 -7.98 1.39
C PHE A 91 -5.42 -8.74 0.10
N ARG A 92 -5.96 -9.95 0.24
CA ARG A 92 -6.55 -10.63 -0.89
C ARG A 92 -8.00 -10.19 -0.98
N LEU A 93 -8.41 -9.75 -2.15
CA LEU A 93 -9.78 -9.31 -2.38
C LEU A 93 -10.55 -10.43 -3.08
N ASP A 94 -11.68 -10.84 -2.51
CA ASP A 94 -12.59 -11.73 -3.17
C ASP A 94 -13.48 -10.89 -4.11
N LYS A 95 -14.38 -11.56 -4.82
CA LYS A 95 -15.26 -10.86 -5.76
C LYS A 95 -16.04 -9.72 -5.10
N PHE A 96 -16.57 -9.98 -3.92
CA PHE A 96 -17.38 -8.99 -3.21
C PHE A 96 -16.50 -7.82 -2.75
N ALA A 97 -15.34 -8.12 -2.18
CA ALA A 97 -14.42 -7.09 -1.73
C ALA A 97 -13.89 -6.26 -2.89
N HIS A 98 -13.70 -6.88 -4.06
CA HIS A 98 -13.28 -6.15 -5.25
C HIS A 98 -14.32 -5.12 -5.66
N GLU A 99 -15.60 -5.47 -5.65
CA GLU A 99 -16.67 -4.53 -5.96
C GLU A 99 -16.69 -3.37 -4.99
N TYR A 100 -16.49 -3.67 -3.71
CA TYR A 100 -16.39 -2.64 -2.69
C TYR A 100 -15.19 -1.71 -2.95
N ALA A 101 -14.06 -2.25 -3.35
CA ALA A 101 -12.88 -1.45 -3.65
C ALA A 101 -13.13 -0.48 -4.80
N VAL A 102 -13.87 -0.92 -5.83
CA VAL A 102 -14.24 -0.04 -6.94
C VAL A 102 -15.10 1.11 -6.45
N LYS A 103 -16.09 0.83 -5.60
CA LYS A 103 -16.94 1.86 -5.01
C LYS A 103 -16.13 2.81 -4.13
N ARG A 104 -15.22 2.26 -3.34
CA ARG A 104 -14.37 3.05 -2.47
C ARG A 104 -13.53 4.04 -3.25
N ARG A 105 -13.01 3.64 -4.42
CA ARG A 105 -12.23 4.55 -5.26
C ARG A 105 -13.06 5.75 -5.72
N GLY A 106 -14.33 5.52 -6.00
CA GLY A 106 -15.24 6.61 -6.35
C GLY A 106 -15.52 7.55 -5.19
N LEU A 107 -15.68 7.00 -3.99
CA LEU A 107 -15.96 7.79 -2.78
C LEU A 107 -14.70 8.46 -2.22
N LYS A 108 -13.55 7.86 -2.45
CA LYS A 108 -12.29 8.31 -1.88
C LYS A 108 -11.92 9.74 -2.24
N LYS A 109 -12.34 10.20 -3.39
CA LYS A 109 -12.08 11.57 -3.81
C LYS A 109 -12.68 12.58 -2.83
N SER A 110 -13.69 12.16 -2.08
CA SER A 110 -14.34 13.02 -1.10
C SER A 110 -13.89 12.74 0.34
N ALA A 111 -13.34 11.55 0.64
CA ALA A 111 -12.98 11.19 2.01
C ALA A 111 -11.71 10.31 2.09
N PRO A 112 -10.57 10.76 1.57
CA PRO A 112 -9.37 9.92 1.56
C PRO A 112 -8.76 9.70 2.96
N ALA A 113 -8.95 10.63 3.88
CA ALA A 113 -8.36 10.54 5.20
C ALA A 113 -8.88 9.35 6.00
N GLU A 114 -10.15 9.04 5.87
CA GLU A 114 -10.74 7.89 6.56
C GLU A 114 -10.10 6.59 6.14
N LYS A 115 -9.85 6.43 4.86
CA LYS A 115 -9.23 5.21 4.34
C LYS A 115 -7.80 5.05 4.84
N ALA A 116 -7.07 6.13 4.92
CA ALA A 116 -5.71 6.09 5.43
C ALA A 116 -5.66 5.67 6.89
N GLU A 117 -6.62 6.10 7.69
CA GLU A 117 -6.67 5.73 9.09
C GLU A 117 -7.02 4.27 9.30
N GLU A 118 -7.89 3.72 8.49
CA GLU A 118 -8.28 2.32 8.60
C GLU A 118 -7.11 1.37 8.32
N ALA A 119 -6.28 1.70 7.35
CA ALA A 119 -5.20 0.83 6.95
C ALA A 119 -4.22 0.50 8.08
N PRO A 120 -3.72 1.47 8.87
CA PRO A 120 -2.82 1.15 9.98
C PRO A 120 -3.45 0.28 11.06
N VAL A 121 -4.72 0.49 11.34
CA VAL A 121 -5.43 -0.31 12.35
C VAL A 121 -5.51 -1.77 11.90
N ALA A 122 -5.91 -2.01 10.67
CA ALA A 122 -6.00 -3.36 10.13
C ALA A 122 -4.63 -4.04 10.13
N GLU A 123 -3.59 -3.32 9.83
CA GLU A 123 -2.24 -3.83 9.85
C GLU A 123 -1.82 -4.32 11.22
N THR A 124 -2.17 -3.57 12.25
CA THR A 124 -1.84 -3.95 13.63
C THR A 124 -2.42 -5.32 13.97
N ASN A 125 -3.61 -5.61 13.47
CA ASN A 125 -4.26 -6.88 13.74
C ASN A 125 -3.57 -8.07 13.07
N ASN A 126 -2.74 -7.84 12.09
CA ASN A 126 -2.05 -8.90 11.36
C ASN A 126 -0.65 -9.19 11.88
N ASP A 127 -0.17 -8.39 12.75
CA ASP A 127 1.12 -8.59 13.38
C ASP A 127 1.02 -9.52 14.58
#